data_af116c03eafc5535d94f2527c5327e9e
#
_entry.id   af116c03eafc5535d94f2527c5327e9e
#
_cell.length_a   1.000
_cell.length_b   1.000
_cell.length_c   1.000
_cell.angle_alpha   90.00
_cell.angle_beta   90.00
_cell.angle_gamma   90.00
#
_symmetry.space_group_name_H-M   'P 1'
#
loop_
_entity.id
_entity.type
_entity.pdbx_description
1 polymer ?
#
loop_
_entity_poly.entity_id
_entity_poly.type
_entity_poly.pdbx_seq_one_letter_code
_entity_poly.pdbx_strand_id
1 'polypeptide(L)'
;LIIARLAGSKLALVFTSAKPKGISHGKTRNTLKKKNFPCFSVARFWDDDWRSVRIGLLSRLTENPFNVERTAMRDTFPLLVKTDFPVVYRARIDTLQANLGYRCNQSCTHCHVAASPQRTEAMRGETVDLLLRYLTVRRVVNLDLTGGAPELNPHFRHLVVRARRQGVHVIDRCNLTILNEPGHADLAAFLADQQVEITASLPCYLEENVDQQRGKGVFESSLVGLRQLNACGYGQPESGLILNLVYNPLGPILPPDQVGLEAAYQAELAARYGIVFNHLLALANMPIQRFGSQLISKGQFAPYMDLLKSAHRDENLAAVMCRNLISVDWQGYVYDCDFNQMLKLPLGANGSGPGHTHLADLLDRDLTGAQVRVADHCYGCTAGQGSSCGGALATA
;
A
#
# COMPACT_ATOMS: atom_id res chain seq x y z
N LEU A 1 -28.81 34.76 -2.21
CA LEU A 1 -29.20 33.86 -1.12
C LEU A 1 -30.31 34.48 -0.34
N ILE A 2 -31.54 34.02 -0.48
CA ILE A 2 -32.63 34.34 0.44
C ILE A 2 -33.25 33.03 0.88
N ILE A 3 -33.18 32.77 2.19
CA ILE A 3 -33.78 31.59 2.82
C ILE A 3 -35.19 32.00 3.24
N ALA A 4 -36.22 31.35 2.68
CA ALA A 4 -37.57 31.39 3.23
C ALA A 4 -38.02 29.95 3.48
N ARG A 5 -38.32 29.64 4.75
CA ARG A 5 -39.00 28.40 5.17
C ARG A 5 -40.52 28.62 5.01
N LEU A 6 -41.18 27.71 4.33
CA LEU A 6 -42.61 27.47 4.54
C LEU A 6 -42.91 25.98 4.45
N ALA A 7 -43.78 25.56 5.30
CA ALA A 7 -44.15 24.17 5.56
C ALA A 7 -44.86 23.51 4.37
N GLY A 8 -44.49 22.27 4.07
CA GLY A 8 -45.31 21.27 3.39
C GLY A 8 -45.50 21.49 1.91
N SER A 9 -44.58 21.05 1.08
CA SER A 9 -44.81 20.49 -0.25
C SER A 9 -43.48 20.26 -1.01
N LYS A 10 -43.51 19.31 -1.91
CA LYS A 10 -42.37 18.79 -2.69
C LYS A 10 -41.66 19.90 -3.48
N LEU A 11 -40.32 19.95 -3.36
CA LEU A 11 -39.51 20.84 -4.20
C LEU A 11 -39.19 20.13 -5.52
N ALA A 12 -39.67 20.68 -6.63
CA ALA A 12 -39.22 20.35 -7.97
C ALA A 12 -38.17 21.39 -8.40
N LEU A 13 -36.94 20.97 -8.70
CA LEU A 13 -35.91 21.82 -9.28
C LEU A 13 -36.04 21.79 -10.80
N VAL A 14 -36.45 22.91 -11.38
CA VAL A 14 -36.45 23.14 -12.84
C VAL A 14 -35.16 23.88 -13.20
N PHE A 15 -34.29 23.23 -13.99
CA PHE A 15 -33.15 23.90 -14.61
C PHE A 15 -33.54 24.45 -15.97
N THR A 16 -33.56 25.78 -16.13
CA THR A 16 -33.64 26.42 -17.41
C THR A 16 -32.24 26.69 -17.98
N SER A 17 -31.94 26.07 -19.11
CA SER A 17 -30.72 26.34 -19.88
C SER A 17 -30.92 27.60 -20.75
N ALA A 18 -30.09 28.61 -20.53
CA ALA A 18 -29.96 29.72 -21.47
C ALA A 18 -28.84 29.41 -22.47
N LYS A 19 -29.18 29.40 -23.77
CA LYS A 19 -28.23 29.34 -24.88
C LYS A 19 -27.67 30.74 -25.18
N PRO A 20 -26.37 30.91 -25.40
CA PRO A 20 -25.88 32.09 -26.11
C PRO A 20 -25.80 31.81 -27.62
N LYS A 21 -26.21 32.81 -28.40
CA LYS A 21 -26.16 32.86 -29.86
C LYS A 21 -24.72 32.99 -30.36
N GLY A 22 -24.47 32.39 -31.53
CA GLY A 22 -23.20 32.20 -32.15
C GLY A 22 -22.51 33.45 -32.72
N ILE A 23 -21.19 33.26 -32.93
CA ILE A 23 -20.40 33.96 -33.98
C ILE A 23 -19.45 32.91 -34.57
N SER A 24 -19.51 32.78 -35.91
CA SER A 24 -18.64 31.95 -36.75
C SER A 24 -17.27 32.58 -36.89
N HIS A 25 -16.19 31.78 -36.84
CA HIS A 25 -15.10 31.79 -37.81
C HIS A 25 -14.17 30.60 -37.55
N GLY A 26 -13.89 29.88 -38.63
CA GLY A 26 -13.13 28.65 -38.65
C GLY A 26 -11.65 28.81 -38.38
N LYS A 27 -11.06 27.74 -37.86
CA LYS A 27 -9.76 27.22 -38.24
C LYS A 27 -9.55 25.83 -37.56
N THR A 28 -9.27 24.87 -38.41
CA THR A 28 -8.82 23.51 -38.09
C THR A 28 -7.77 23.47 -36.98
N ARG A 29 -8.10 22.76 -35.89
CA ARG A 29 -7.11 22.25 -34.94
C ARG A 29 -7.42 20.80 -34.64
N ASN A 30 -6.44 19.96 -34.89
CA ASN A 30 -6.38 18.56 -34.51
C ASN A 30 -6.72 18.40 -33.01
N THR A 31 -7.83 17.79 -32.75
CA THR A 31 -8.21 17.37 -31.39
C THR A 31 -7.55 16.04 -31.10
N LEU A 32 -6.43 16.08 -30.37
CA LEU A 32 -5.97 14.94 -29.59
C LEU A 32 -7.08 14.52 -28.62
N LYS A 33 -7.71 13.39 -28.91
CA LYS A 33 -8.66 12.75 -27.98
C LYS A 33 -7.91 12.43 -26.69
N LYS A 34 -8.20 13.17 -25.63
CA LYS A 34 -7.80 12.82 -24.26
C LYS A 34 -8.36 11.42 -23.96
N LYS A 35 -7.51 10.42 -23.95
CA LYS A 35 -7.81 9.13 -23.32
C LYS A 35 -7.75 9.36 -21.82
N ASN A 36 -8.91 9.62 -21.21
CA ASN A 36 -9.06 9.55 -19.76
C ASN A 36 -8.89 8.07 -19.38
N PHE A 37 -7.77 7.70 -18.81
CA PHE A 37 -7.64 6.44 -18.11
C PHE A 37 -8.44 6.54 -16.82
N PRO A 38 -9.40 5.66 -16.59
CA PRO A 38 -10.26 5.78 -15.44
C PRO A 38 -9.55 5.26 -14.18
N CYS A 39 -9.32 6.14 -13.23
CA CYS A 39 -9.56 5.74 -11.85
C CYS A 39 -11.06 5.46 -11.78
N PHE A 40 -11.49 4.20 -11.95
CA PHE A 40 -12.90 3.86 -12.09
C PHE A 40 -13.73 4.42 -10.94
N SER A 41 -14.59 5.37 -11.23
CA SER A 41 -15.74 5.69 -10.40
C SER A 41 -16.76 4.57 -10.55
N VAL A 42 -17.15 3.97 -9.44
CA VAL A 42 -18.24 2.99 -9.40
C VAL A 42 -19.52 3.69 -9.83
N ALA A 43 -20.03 3.37 -11.01
CA ALA A 43 -21.35 3.77 -11.44
C ALA A 43 -22.39 3.13 -10.51
N ARG A 44 -23.21 3.98 -9.90
CA ARG A 44 -24.38 3.56 -9.10
C ARG A 44 -25.43 2.97 -10.05
N PHE A 45 -25.65 1.67 -9.93
CA PHE A 45 -26.94 1.08 -10.32
C PHE A 45 -27.83 1.08 -9.08
N TRP A 46 -28.85 1.91 -9.10
CA TRP A 46 -29.98 1.84 -8.19
C TRP A 46 -31.19 1.49 -9.03
N ASP A 47 -31.71 0.28 -8.86
CA ASP A 47 -33.05 -0.05 -9.27
C ASP A 47 -34.03 0.32 -8.16
N ASP A 48 -35.04 1.12 -8.52
CA ASP A 48 -36.17 1.49 -7.68
C ASP A 48 -37.12 0.29 -7.53
N ASP A 49 -37.24 -0.24 -6.29
CA ASP A 49 -38.49 -0.86 -5.88
C ASP A 49 -38.65 -0.82 -4.35
N TRP A 50 -39.32 0.23 -3.88
CA TRP A 50 -39.73 0.38 -2.50
C TRP A 50 -41.24 0.61 -2.41
N ARG A 51 -42.05 -0.45 -2.49
CA ARG A 51 -43.42 -0.41 -2.00
C ARG A 51 -43.68 -1.62 -1.09
N SER A 52 -44.09 -1.29 0.10
CA SER A 52 -44.70 -2.12 1.16
C SER A 52 -43.76 -2.68 2.24
N VAL A 53 -43.55 -1.92 3.31
CA VAL A 53 -43.40 -2.47 4.66
C VAL A 53 -44.33 -1.69 5.60
N ARG A 54 -45.29 -2.41 6.16
CA ARG A 54 -46.21 -1.96 7.21
C ARG A 54 -45.47 -1.70 8.52
N ILE A 55 -45.80 -0.57 9.10
CA ILE A 55 -45.38 -0.15 10.44
C ILE A 55 -46.08 -1.01 11.50
N GLY A 56 -45.30 -1.74 12.28
CA GLY A 56 -45.72 -2.35 13.54
C GLY A 56 -45.05 -1.59 14.69
N LEU A 57 -45.86 -1.02 15.56
CA LEU A 57 -45.48 -0.11 16.67
C LEU A 57 -44.82 -0.82 17.85
N LEU A 58 -43.75 -0.21 18.35
CA LEU A 58 -43.34 0.06 19.76
C LEU A 58 -43.40 -1.05 20.79
N SER A 59 -42.21 -1.57 21.14
CA SER A 59 -41.78 -1.63 22.54
C SER A 59 -40.38 -2.27 22.64
N ARG A 60 -39.38 -1.47 22.89
CA ARG A 60 -38.14 -1.72 23.68
C ARG A 60 -37.04 -0.74 23.25
N LEU A 61 -37.14 0.46 23.80
CA LEU A 61 -36.06 1.44 23.82
C LEU A 61 -35.25 1.15 25.09
N THR A 62 -34.10 0.50 24.94
CA THR A 62 -32.87 0.66 25.77
C THR A 62 -31.77 -0.21 25.21
N GLU A 63 -31.35 0.02 23.97
CA GLU A 63 -30.03 -0.42 23.50
C GLU A 63 -29.36 0.73 22.78
N ASN A 64 -28.19 1.07 23.30
CA ASN A 64 -27.32 2.16 22.80
C ASN A 64 -26.94 1.89 21.33
N PRO A 65 -27.31 2.73 20.33
CA PRO A 65 -27.08 2.46 18.91
C PRO A 65 -25.61 2.64 18.48
N PHE A 66 -24.67 2.86 19.41
CA PHE A 66 -23.24 3.02 19.13
C PHE A 66 -22.38 1.83 19.58
N ASN A 67 -22.95 0.69 19.89
CA ASN A 67 -22.18 -0.53 20.01
C ASN A 67 -21.90 -1.10 18.61
N VAL A 68 -20.99 -0.44 17.87
CA VAL A 68 -20.33 -1.06 16.72
C VAL A 68 -19.49 -2.19 17.30
N GLU A 69 -20.04 -3.40 17.35
CA GLU A 69 -19.26 -4.60 17.55
C GLU A 69 -18.03 -4.47 16.62
N ARG A 70 -16.85 -4.42 17.21
CA ARG A 70 -15.60 -4.62 16.49
C ARG A 70 -15.67 -6.04 15.94
N THR A 71 -16.24 -6.20 14.77
CA THR A 71 -16.21 -7.47 14.05
C THR A 71 -14.75 -7.85 13.91
N ALA A 72 -14.34 -8.89 14.61
CA ALA A 72 -12.98 -9.42 14.53
C ALA A 72 -12.61 -9.66 13.07
N MET A 73 -11.39 -9.27 12.69
CA MET A 73 -10.91 -9.54 11.31
C MET A 73 -11.06 -11.03 11.01
N ARG A 74 -11.65 -11.35 9.86
CA ARG A 74 -11.78 -12.72 9.39
C ARG A 74 -10.42 -13.24 8.96
N ASP A 75 -10.06 -14.42 9.45
CA ASP A 75 -8.78 -15.05 9.10
C ASP A 75 -8.82 -15.58 7.65
N THR A 76 -7.84 -15.15 6.85
CA THR A 76 -7.68 -15.56 5.45
C THR A 76 -6.73 -16.75 5.30
N PHE A 77 -5.95 -17.10 6.33
CA PHE A 77 -4.94 -18.15 6.26
C PHE A 77 -5.50 -19.50 5.79
N PRO A 78 -6.65 -20.02 6.32
CA PRO A 78 -7.20 -21.30 5.88
C PRO A 78 -7.58 -21.35 4.40
N LEU A 79 -7.88 -20.18 3.79
CA LEU A 79 -8.26 -20.05 2.39
C LEU A 79 -7.06 -19.94 1.45
N LEU A 80 -5.86 -19.66 1.98
CA LEU A 80 -4.65 -19.37 1.21
C LEU A 80 -3.57 -20.44 1.34
N VAL A 81 -3.56 -21.21 2.43
CA VAL A 81 -2.45 -22.12 2.77
C VAL A 81 -2.31 -23.31 1.83
N LYS A 82 -3.44 -23.78 1.26
CA LYS A 82 -3.43 -24.82 0.21
C LYS A 82 -3.19 -24.12 -1.13
N THR A 83 -2.13 -24.52 -1.84
CA THR A 83 -1.72 -23.81 -3.04
C THR A 83 -1.19 -24.77 -4.10
N ASP A 84 -1.48 -24.41 -5.33
CA ASP A 84 -0.91 -24.94 -6.57
C ASP A 84 0.15 -23.97 -7.17
N PHE A 85 0.52 -22.92 -6.43
CA PHE A 85 1.52 -21.96 -6.87
C PHE A 85 2.88 -22.63 -7.15
N PRO A 86 3.57 -22.25 -8.23
CA PRO A 86 4.86 -22.83 -8.60
C PRO A 86 5.92 -22.72 -7.51
N VAL A 87 6.83 -23.67 -7.48
CA VAL A 87 7.96 -23.65 -6.54
C VAL A 87 8.92 -22.52 -6.88
N VAL A 88 9.30 -21.74 -5.87
CA VAL A 88 10.27 -20.65 -5.98
C VAL A 88 11.50 -20.98 -5.17
N TYR A 89 12.68 -20.81 -5.75
CA TYR A 89 13.94 -20.97 -5.08
C TYR A 89 14.61 -19.61 -4.86
N ARG A 90 15.23 -19.47 -3.70
CA ARG A 90 15.92 -18.27 -3.29
C ARG A 90 17.21 -18.09 -4.07
N ALA A 91 17.46 -16.90 -4.55
CA ALA A 91 18.73 -16.43 -5.03
C ALA A 91 19.58 -15.90 -3.85
N ARG A 92 20.64 -15.18 -4.12
CA ARG A 92 21.41 -14.49 -3.08
C ARG A 92 20.53 -13.41 -2.45
N ILE A 93 20.55 -13.35 -1.12
CA ILE A 93 19.87 -12.27 -0.38
C ILE A 93 20.68 -10.99 -0.52
N ASP A 94 20.07 -9.97 -1.08
CA ASP A 94 20.59 -8.62 -1.21
C ASP A 94 19.79 -7.59 -0.42
N THR A 95 18.57 -7.96 0.00
CA THR A 95 17.63 -7.07 0.69
C THR A 95 17.16 -7.68 2.02
N LEU A 96 17.31 -6.93 3.09
CA LEU A 96 16.72 -7.20 4.40
C LEU A 96 15.53 -6.25 4.58
N GLN A 97 14.31 -6.80 4.55
CA GLN A 97 13.12 -6.02 4.88
C GLN A 97 12.86 -6.12 6.39
N ALA A 98 12.75 -4.98 7.06
CA ALA A 98 12.53 -4.91 8.49
C ALA A 98 11.20 -4.24 8.83
N ASN A 99 10.28 -5.01 9.43
CA ASN A 99 9.03 -4.50 9.95
C ASN A 99 9.26 -3.96 11.36
N LEU A 100 9.35 -2.62 11.49
CA LEU A 100 9.68 -1.95 12.76
C LEU A 100 8.53 -1.92 13.77
N GLY A 101 7.37 -2.47 13.42
CA GLY A 101 6.19 -2.57 14.26
C GLY A 101 4.90 -2.26 13.51
N TYR A 102 3.78 -2.31 14.22
CA TYR A 102 2.45 -2.20 13.59
C TYR A 102 1.71 -0.90 13.96
N ARG A 103 2.36 -0.02 14.74
CA ARG A 103 1.82 1.31 15.03
C ARG A 103 1.86 2.18 13.78
N CYS A 104 0.76 2.85 13.46
CA CYS A 104 0.63 3.78 12.35
C CYS A 104 -0.32 4.90 12.75
N ASN A 105 -0.14 6.10 12.23
CA ASN A 105 -1.10 7.19 12.41
C ASN A 105 -2.36 7.03 11.53
N GLN A 106 -2.43 5.98 10.70
CA GLN A 106 -3.55 5.67 9.80
C GLN A 106 -4.11 4.25 10.03
N SER A 107 -5.32 3.99 9.44
CA SER A 107 -5.99 2.69 9.44
C SER A 107 -6.57 2.36 8.06
N CYS A 108 -5.71 2.31 7.03
CA CYS A 108 -6.09 2.13 5.63
C CYS A 108 -6.84 0.82 5.37
N THR A 109 -7.83 0.82 4.47
CA THR A 109 -8.67 -0.34 4.16
C THR A 109 -7.92 -1.48 3.48
N HIS A 110 -6.90 -1.15 2.67
CA HIS A 110 -6.07 -2.11 1.94
C HIS A 110 -4.82 -2.57 2.71
N CYS A 111 -4.64 -2.15 3.97
CA CYS A 111 -3.42 -2.39 4.73
C CYS A 111 -3.21 -3.89 4.98
N HIS A 112 -2.14 -4.44 4.39
CA HIS A 112 -1.73 -5.84 4.53
C HIS A 112 -1.11 -6.15 5.89
N VAL A 113 -0.67 -5.13 6.64
CA VAL A 113 -0.13 -5.26 8.01
C VAL A 113 -1.24 -5.14 9.06
N ALA A 114 -2.41 -4.62 8.70
CA ALA A 114 -3.48 -4.23 9.63
C ALA A 114 -3.01 -3.24 10.70
N ALA A 115 -2.14 -2.34 10.30
CA ALA A 115 -1.60 -1.29 11.16
C ALA A 115 -2.69 -0.29 11.62
N SER A 116 -2.49 0.32 12.78
CA SER A 116 -3.39 1.35 13.31
C SER A 116 -2.73 2.15 14.45
N PRO A 117 -3.32 3.29 14.87
CA PRO A 117 -2.84 4.05 16.03
C PRO A 117 -2.89 3.29 17.36
N GLN A 118 -3.75 2.28 17.47
CA GLN A 118 -3.93 1.48 18.67
C GLN A 118 -2.95 0.30 18.80
N ARG A 119 -2.14 0.04 17.76
CA ARG A 119 -1.13 -1.03 17.80
C ARG A 119 0.05 -0.57 18.65
N THR A 120 0.64 -1.53 19.35
CA THR A 120 1.73 -1.28 20.32
C THR A 120 3.00 -2.04 20.00
N GLU A 121 2.94 -2.95 19.05
CA GLU A 121 4.10 -3.72 18.61
C GLU A 121 5.16 -2.77 18.04
N ALA A 122 6.36 -2.87 18.58
CA ALA A 122 7.51 -2.06 18.18
C ALA A 122 8.80 -2.87 18.34
N MET A 123 9.65 -2.83 17.33
CA MET A 123 10.97 -3.44 17.37
C MET A 123 11.84 -2.74 18.43
N ARG A 124 12.51 -3.56 19.26
CA ARG A 124 13.38 -3.09 20.34
C ARG A 124 14.80 -2.83 19.85
N GLY A 125 15.58 -2.11 20.65
CA GLY A 125 16.96 -1.76 20.33
C GLY A 125 17.85 -2.97 20.08
N GLU A 126 17.69 -4.03 20.86
CA GLU A 126 18.49 -5.28 20.71
C GLU A 126 18.22 -5.94 19.35
N THR A 127 16.97 -5.92 18.88
CA THR A 127 16.64 -6.44 17.55
C THR A 127 17.19 -5.53 16.45
N VAL A 128 17.15 -4.20 16.64
CA VAL A 128 17.77 -3.24 15.72
C VAL A 128 19.28 -3.47 15.60
N ASP A 129 19.98 -3.69 16.71
CA ASP A 129 21.42 -4.01 16.70
C ASP A 129 21.71 -5.33 15.99
N LEU A 130 20.82 -6.31 16.12
CA LEU A 130 20.92 -7.58 15.40
C LEU A 130 20.71 -7.38 13.89
N LEU A 131 19.77 -6.53 13.44
CA LEU A 131 19.64 -6.18 12.02
C LEU A 131 20.95 -5.59 11.50
N LEU A 132 21.54 -4.62 12.19
CA LEU A 132 22.78 -3.96 11.80
C LEU A 132 23.95 -4.97 11.70
N ARG A 133 24.02 -5.91 12.66
CA ARG A 133 25.01 -6.99 12.63
C ARG A 133 24.80 -7.93 11.44
N TYR A 134 23.54 -8.30 11.13
CA TYR A 134 23.20 -9.15 10.00
C TYR A 134 23.59 -8.49 8.66
N LEU A 135 23.26 -7.21 8.47
CA LEU A 135 23.64 -6.43 7.28
C LEU A 135 25.14 -6.51 7.02
N THR A 136 25.97 -6.34 8.08
CA THR A 136 27.44 -6.39 7.98
C THR A 136 27.94 -7.80 7.68
N VAL A 137 27.51 -8.79 8.47
CA VAL A 137 28.01 -10.18 8.40
C VAL A 137 27.63 -10.84 7.07
N ARG A 138 26.40 -10.62 6.63
CA ARG A 138 25.86 -11.22 5.39
C ARG A 138 26.11 -10.36 4.15
N ARG A 139 26.69 -9.16 4.30
CA ARG A 139 26.96 -8.19 3.23
C ARG A 139 25.68 -7.88 2.44
N VAL A 140 24.59 -7.67 3.15
CA VAL A 140 23.32 -7.23 2.57
C VAL A 140 23.42 -5.77 2.17
N VAL A 141 23.00 -5.43 0.97
CA VAL A 141 23.21 -4.10 0.38
C VAL A 141 22.01 -3.17 0.53
N ASN A 142 20.83 -3.73 0.75
CA ASN A 142 19.59 -2.96 0.88
C ASN A 142 18.90 -3.24 2.23
N LEU A 143 18.43 -2.20 2.90
CA LEU A 143 17.56 -2.26 4.07
C LEU A 143 16.24 -1.59 3.72
N ASP A 144 15.15 -2.37 3.66
CA ASP A 144 13.81 -1.91 3.33
C ASP A 144 12.98 -1.81 4.62
N LEU A 145 12.71 -0.59 5.07
CA LEU A 145 12.00 -0.30 6.32
C LEU A 145 10.50 -0.25 6.07
N THR A 146 9.77 -1.11 6.76
CA THR A 146 8.31 -1.27 6.60
C THR A 146 7.61 -1.46 7.94
N GLY A 147 6.31 -1.70 7.88
CA GLY A 147 5.46 -1.92 9.05
C GLY A 147 4.18 -1.10 8.99
N GLY A 148 3.85 -0.46 10.10
CA GLY A 148 2.80 0.56 10.16
C GLY A 148 3.30 1.88 9.58
N ALA A 149 3.91 2.70 10.45
CA ALA A 149 4.76 3.82 10.09
C ALA A 149 6.11 3.58 10.76
N PRO A 150 7.14 3.13 10.02
CA PRO A 150 8.43 2.78 10.59
C PRO A 150 9.06 3.94 11.36
N GLU A 151 8.79 5.17 10.97
CA GLU A 151 9.30 6.42 11.55
C GLU A 151 8.80 6.64 12.99
N LEU A 152 7.70 5.99 13.39
CA LEU A 152 7.18 6.02 14.77
C LEU A 152 7.98 5.13 15.74
N ASN A 153 8.88 4.27 15.22
CA ASN A 153 9.75 3.48 16.07
C ASN A 153 10.86 4.39 16.65
N PRO A 154 11.09 4.39 17.98
CA PRO A 154 12.09 5.25 18.60
C PRO A 154 13.53 4.98 18.14
N HIS A 155 13.79 3.81 17.57
CA HIS A 155 15.09 3.40 17.05
C HIS A 155 15.24 3.64 15.53
N PHE A 156 14.22 4.15 14.84
CA PHE A 156 14.23 4.38 13.39
C PHE A 156 15.44 5.20 12.94
N ARG A 157 15.62 6.38 13.51
CA ARG A 157 16.74 7.29 13.15
C ARG A 157 18.10 6.67 13.43
N HIS A 158 18.23 5.96 14.55
CA HIS A 158 19.46 5.23 14.89
C HIS A 158 19.78 4.17 13.85
N LEU A 159 18.79 3.35 13.48
CA LEU A 159 18.93 2.30 12.47
C LEU A 159 19.36 2.87 11.12
N VAL A 160 18.67 3.92 10.63
CA VAL A 160 18.97 4.59 9.37
C VAL A 160 20.42 5.09 9.35
N VAL A 161 20.83 5.89 10.36
CA VAL A 161 22.19 6.44 10.42
C VAL A 161 23.26 5.34 10.43
N ARG A 162 23.04 4.28 11.22
CA ARG A 162 24.00 3.19 11.34
C ARG A 162 24.10 2.34 10.06
N ALA A 163 22.97 2.04 9.42
CA ALA A 163 22.93 1.31 8.15
C ALA A 163 23.63 2.11 7.03
N ARG A 164 23.34 3.42 6.92
CA ARG A 164 23.98 4.30 5.93
C ARG A 164 25.50 4.40 6.14
N ARG A 165 25.97 4.46 7.40
CA ARG A 165 27.41 4.43 7.70
C ARG A 165 28.09 3.11 7.33
N GLN A 166 27.35 2.00 7.24
CA GLN A 166 27.83 0.71 6.74
C GLN A 166 27.81 0.63 5.21
N GLY A 167 27.38 1.71 4.49
CA GLY A 167 27.24 1.73 3.04
C GLY A 167 25.98 1.03 2.53
N VAL A 168 25.04 0.68 3.41
CA VAL A 168 23.78 0.03 3.04
C VAL A 168 22.83 1.06 2.45
N HIS A 169 22.20 0.75 1.33
CA HIS A 169 21.09 1.52 0.77
C HIS A 169 19.85 1.33 1.65
N VAL A 170 19.22 2.44 2.06
CA VAL A 170 18.05 2.40 2.94
C VAL A 170 16.83 2.88 2.17
N ILE A 171 15.75 2.09 2.21
CA ILE A 171 14.45 2.41 1.64
C ILE A 171 13.46 2.59 2.79
N ASP A 172 12.71 3.67 2.79
CA ASP A 172 11.65 3.95 3.75
C ASP A 172 10.27 3.88 3.08
N ARG A 173 9.42 2.95 3.55
CA ARG A 173 8.05 2.81 3.03
C ARG A 173 7.10 3.74 3.77
N CYS A 174 7.20 4.99 3.38
CA CYS A 174 6.57 6.13 4.04
C CYS A 174 5.07 6.26 3.73
N ASN A 175 4.28 6.65 4.71
CA ASN A 175 2.87 6.95 4.51
C ASN A 175 2.58 8.45 4.28
N LEU A 176 3.55 9.28 4.00
CA LEU A 176 3.51 10.73 3.75
C LEU A 176 2.92 11.58 4.88
N THR A 177 1.79 11.19 5.48
CA THR A 177 1.15 12.00 6.54
C THR A 177 1.96 12.01 7.82
N ILE A 178 2.91 11.07 7.97
CA ILE A 178 3.82 11.04 9.11
C ILE A 178 4.71 12.29 9.18
N LEU A 179 5.04 12.87 8.02
CA LEU A 179 5.84 14.08 7.91
C LEU A 179 5.15 15.31 8.53
N ASN A 180 3.83 15.26 8.71
CA ASN A 180 3.03 16.32 9.29
C ASN A 180 2.70 16.09 10.78
N GLU A 181 3.12 14.93 11.34
CA GLU A 181 2.85 14.62 12.73
C GLU A 181 3.71 15.45 13.69
N PRO A 182 3.18 15.81 14.86
CA PRO A 182 3.98 16.49 15.87
C PRO A 182 5.25 15.72 16.22
N GLY A 183 6.39 16.44 16.27
CA GLY A 183 7.71 15.84 16.52
C GLY A 183 8.42 15.28 15.30
N HIS A 184 7.85 15.44 14.09
CA HIS A 184 8.44 14.96 12.84
C HIS A 184 8.75 16.10 11.84
N ALA A 185 8.73 17.34 12.27
CA ALA A 185 8.95 18.51 11.41
C ALA A 185 10.31 18.51 10.69
N ASP A 186 11.33 17.86 11.25
CA ASP A 186 12.67 17.72 10.68
C ASP A 186 12.87 16.41 9.91
N LEU A 187 11.83 15.54 9.83
CA LEU A 187 11.97 14.20 9.30
C LEU A 187 12.36 14.21 7.82
N ALA A 188 11.74 15.05 6.99
CA ALA A 188 12.06 15.15 5.56
C ALA A 188 13.55 15.56 5.35
N ALA A 189 14.04 16.54 6.10
CA ALA A 189 15.44 16.94 6.07
C ALA A 189 16.37 15.83 6.55
N PHE A 190 16.04 15.14 7.67
CA PHE A 190 16.80 14.00 8.15
C PHE A 190 16.91 12.88 7.10
N LEU A 191 15.82 12.52 6.43
CA LEU A 191 15.81 11.48 5.39
C LEU A 191 16.69 11.89 4.20
N ALA A 192 16.63 13.18 3.80
CA ALA A 192 17.45 13.72 2.73
C ALA A 192 18.95 13.72 3.11
N ASP A 193 19.31 14.19 4.31
CA ASP A 193 20.70 14.18 4.80
C ASP A 193 21.29 12.76 4.85
N GLN A 194 20.47 11.77 5.14
CA GLN A 194 20.87 10.35 5.15
C GLN A 194 20.73 9.68 3.78
N GLN A 195 20.30 10.41 2.74
CA GLN A 195 20.09 9.86 1.39
C GLN A 195 19.23 8.59 1.40
N VAL A 196 18.12 8.62 2.15
CA VAL A 196 17.16 7.51 2.22
C VAL A 196 16.27 7.55 0.98
N GLU A 197 16.09 6.42 0.29
CA GLU A 197 15.07 6.31 -0.74
C GLU A 197 13.68 6.29 -0.12
N ILE A 198 12.77 7.11 -0.61
CA ILE A 198 11.38 7.16 -0.16
C ILE A 198 10.49 6.42 -1.14
N THR A 199 9.79 5.40 -0.64
CA THR A 199 8.71 4.71 -1.37
C THR A 199 7.39 5.04 -0.68
N ALA A 200 6.70 6.05 -1.19
CA ALA A 200 5.57 6.68 -0.53
C ALA A 200 4.21 6.22 -1.06
N SER A 201 3.28 5.94 -0.16
CA SER A 201 1.94 5.48 -0.52
C SER A 201 1.04 6.63 -0.96
N LEU A 202 0.75 6.74 -2.25
CA LEU A 202 -0.28 7.62 -2.82
C LEU A 202 -1.14 6.85 -3.84
N PRO A 203 -2.18 6.13 -3.37
CA PRO A 203 -2.90 5.15 -4.20
C PRO A 203 -3.72 5.76 -5.34
N CYS A 204 -3.90 7.06 -5.38
CA CYS A 204 -4.49 7.79 -6.51
C CYS A 204 -4.04 9.26 -6.49
N TYR A 205 -4.12 9.94 -7.64
CA TYR A 205 -4.00 11.40 -7.76
C TYR A 205 -5.36 12.13 -7.61
N LEU A 206 -6.43 11.41 -7.30
CA LEU A 206 -7.76 11.95 -7.01
C LEU A 206 -8.05 11.83 -5.51
N GLU A 207 -8.44 12.94 -4.88
CA GLU A 207 -8.74 13.05 -3.46
C GLU A 207 -9.74 12.00 -2.99
N GLU A 208 -10.89 11.88 -3.69
CA GLU A 208 -11.97 10.97 -3.32
C GLU A 208 -11.48 9.52 -3.16
N ASN A 209 -10.61 9.05 -4.06
CA ASN A 209 -10.10 7.70 -4.06
C ASN A 209 -9.08 7.46 -2.94
N VAL A 210 -8.22 8.43 -2.67
CA VAL A 210 -7.25 8.35 -1.56
C VAL A 210 -7.97 8.36 -0.24
N ASP A 211 -8.88 9.29 -0.05
CA ASP A 211 -9.63 9.45 1.20
C ASP A 211 -10.54 8.24 1.47
N GLN A 212 -11.11 7.62 0.43
CA GLN A 212 -11.87 6.38 0.57
C GLN A 212 -11.00 5.19 1.03
N GLN A 213 -9.75 5.10 0.59
CA GLN A 213 -8.84 4.01 0.96
C GLN A 213 -8.14 4.24 2.30
N ARG A 214 -7.77 5.48 2.60
CA ARG A 214 -6.82 5.81 3.66
C ARG A 214 -7.41 6.63 4.80
N GLY A 215 -8.54 7.29 4.55
CA GLY A 215 -9.21 8.16 5.51
C GLY A 215 -9.35 9.59 5.01
N LYS A 216 -10.34 10.30 5.53
CA LYS A 216 -10.68 11.68 5.13
C LYS A 216 -9.52 12.63 5.42
N GLY A 217 -9.15 13.46 4.44
CA GLY A 217 -8.09 14.47 4.53
C GLY A 217 -6.67 13.92 4.34
N VAL A 218 -6.54 12.60 4.09
CA VAL A 218 -5.23 11.97 3.86
C VAL A 218 -4.61 12.44 2.56
N PHE A 219 -5.42 12.73 1.53
CA PHE A 219 -4.91 13.25 0.26
C PHE A 219 -4.19 14.59 0.44
N GLU A 220 -4.86 15.59 1.01
CA GLU A 220 -4.27 16.91 1.24
C GLU A 220 -3.03 16.83 2.16
N SER A 221 -3.11 16.04 3.24
CA SER A 221 -1.96 15.83 4.11
C SER A 221 -0.79 15.16 3.37
N SER A 222 -1.07 14.25 2.44
CA SER A 222 -0.03 13.62 1.60
C SER A 222 0.61 14.61 0.63
N LEU A 223 -0.16 15.54 0.05
CA LEU A 223 0.38 16.59 -0.81
C LEU A 223 1.32 17.53 -0.03
N VAL A 224 0.99 17.85 1.23
CA VAL A 224 1.88 18.63 2.11
C VAL A 224 3.19 17.88 2.32
N GLY A 225 3.14 16.59 2.65
CA GLY A 225 4.33 15.76 2.82
C GLY A 225 5.19 15.67 1.55
N LEU A 226 4.57 15.51 0.39
CA LEU A 226 5.28 15.49 -0.90
C LEU A 226 5.98 16.82 -1.20
N ARG A 227 5.34 17.96 -0.91
CA ARG A 227 5.99 19.28 -1.05
C ARG A 227 7.17 19.44 -0.12
N GLN A 228 7.10 18.93 1.12
CA GLN A 228 8.24 18.94 2.04
C GLN A 228 9.41 18.13 1.49
N LEU A 229 9.14 16.92 0.96
CA LEU A 229 10.16 16.07 0.34
C LEU A 229 10.77 16.74 -0.91
N ASN A 230 9.94 17.31 -1.80
CA ASN A 230 10.43 18.02 -2.98
C ASN A 230 11.27 19.26 -2.60
N ALA A 231 10.91 19.97 -1.53
CA ALA A 231 11.71 21.10 -1.02
C ALA A 231 13.08 20.67 -0.50
N CYS A 232 13.23 19.42 -0.03
CA CYS A 232 14.50 18.81 0.33
C CYS A 232 15.28 18.23 -0.86
N GLY A 233 14.73 18.30 -2.08
CA GLY A 233 15.37 17.80 -3.31
C GLY A 233 14.89 16.44 -3.80
N TYR A 234 14.00 15.77 -3.09
CA TYR A 234 13.45 14.48 -3.52
C TYR A 234 12.69 14.57 -4.85
N GLY A 235 12.86 13.56 -5.72
CA GLY A 235 12.21 13.51 -7.03
C GLY A 235 12.76 14.49 -8.05
N GLN A 236 13.72 15.37 -7.65
CA GLN A 236 14.34 16.32 -8.57
C GLN A 236 15.41 15.62 -9.41
N PRO A 237 15.52 15.94 -10.72
CA PRO A 237 16.67 15.53 -11.51
C PRO A 237 17.98 15.96 -10.83
N GLU A 238 19.01 15.17 -10.90
CA GLU A 238 20.36 15.49 -10.38
C GLU A 238 20.53 15.57 -8.86
N SER A 239 19.46 15.51 -8.06
CA SER A 239 19.58 15.52 -6.58
C SER A 239 20.13 14.22 -6.00
N GLY A 240 19.91 13.09 -6.70
CA GLY A 240 20.20 11.76 -6.20
C GLY A 240 19.23 11.28 -5.09
N LEU A 241 18.24 12.09 -4.71
CA LEU A 241 17.23 11.77 -3.70
C LEU A 241 15.99 11.16 -4.37
N ILE A 242 15.83 9.84 -4.23
CA ILE A 242 14.79 9.07 -4.91
C ILE A 242 13.48 9.14 -4.12
N LEU A 243 12.43 9.55 -4.82
CA LEU A 243 11.04 9.52 -4.36
C LEU A 243 10.22 8.68 -5.33
N ASN A 244 9.77 7.51 -4.88
CA ASN A 244 8.84 6.67 -5.62
C ASN A 244 7.45 6.75 -4.99
N LEU A 245 6.41 6.68 -5.81
CA LEU A 245 5.02 6.61 -5.35
C LEU A 245 4.48 5.20 -5.52
N VAL A 246 3.57 4.80 -4.63
CA VAL A 246 2.91 3.49 -4.68
C VAL A 246 1.42 3.70 -4.97
N TYR A 247 0.97 3.06 -6.05
CA TYR A 247 -0.43 2.90 -6.40
C TYR A 247 -0.98 1.58 -5.91
N ASN A 248 -2.20 1.59 -5.38
CA ASN A 248 -3.01 0.39 -5.13
C ASN A 248 -4.41 0.59 -5.71
N PRO A 249 -5.00 -0.40 -6.41
CA PRO A 249 -6.33 -0.29 -6.96
C PRO A 249 -7.40 -0.15 -5.88
N LEU A 250 -8.51 0.53 -6.22
CA LEU A 250 -9.67 0.66 -5.34
C LEU A 250 -10.52 -0.61 -5.43
N GLY A 251 -10.17 -1.63 -4.63
CA GLY A 251 -10.93 -2.88 -4.59
C GLY A 251 -10.22 -4.09 -5.22
N PRO A 252 -10.98 -5.17 -5.52
CA PRO A 252 -10.46 -6.45 -5.99
C PRO A 252 -10.28 -6.49 -7.51
N ILE A 253 -9.39 -5.66 -8.03
CA ILE A 253 -9.04 -5.59 -9.45
C ILE A 253 -7.51 -5.57 -9.60
N LEU A 254 -7.02 -5.90 -10.78
CA LEU A 254 -5.60 -5.77 -11.10
C LEU A 254 -5.23 -4.29 -11.33
N PRO A 255 -3.97 -3.91 -11.02
CA PRO A 255 -3.45 -2.61 -11.42
C PRO A 255 -3.50 -2.44 -12.94
N PRO A 256 -3.74 -1.21 -13.44
CA PRO A 256 -3.53 -0.90 -14.86
C PRO A 256 -2.04 -0.96 -15.21
N ASP A 257 -1.72 -0.84 -16.52
CA ASP A 257 -0.34 -0.74 -16.97
C ASP A 257 0.44 0.35 -16.22
N GLN A 258 1.59 -0.03 -15.65
CA GLN A 258 2.37 0.85 -14.78
C GLN A 258 2.94 2.05 -15.54
N VAL A 259 3.43 1.85 -16.76
CA VAL A 259 4.07 2.93 -17.55
C VAL A 259 3.05 4.01 -17.89
N GLY A 260 1.89 3.61 -18.39
CA GLY A 260 0.81 4.56 -18.70
C GLY A 260 0.26 5.26 -17.45
N LEU A 261 0.18 4.54 -16.34
CA LEU A 261 -0.26 5.12 -15.06
C LEU A 261 0.76 6.10 -14.49
N GLU A 262 2.06 5.79 -14.55
CA GLU A 262 3.14 6.68 -14.12
C GLU A 262 3.09 8.00 -14.89
N ALA A 263 2.97 7.95 -16.22
CA ALA A 263 2.85 9.14 -17.05
C ALA A 263 1.65 10.01 -16.67
N ALA A 264 0.51 9.39 -16.35
CA ALA A 264 -0.68 10.10 -15.87
C ALA A 264 -0.45 10.77 -14.50
N TYR A 265 0.19 10.05 -13.56
CA TYR A 265 0.53 10.61 -12.24
C TYR A 265 1.50 11.79 -12.36
N GLN A 266 2.55 11.66 -13.19
CA GLN A 266 3.53 12.74 -13.43
C GLN A 266 2.83 13.98 -13.99
N ALA A 267 1.98 13.80 -15.00
CA ALA A 267 1.25 14.92 -15.62
C ALA A 267 0.29 15.61 -14.63
N GLU A 268 -0.53 14.85 -13.90
CA GLU A 268 -1.55 15.39 -13.00
C GLU A 268 -0.93 16.06 -11.76
N LEU A 269 0.05 15.40 -11.12
CA LEU A 269 0.70 15.93 -9.91
C LEU A 269 1.55 17.16 -10.20
N ALA A 270 2.28 17.18 -11.31
CA ALA A 270 3.04 18.35 -11.71
C ALA A 270 2.13 19.53 -12.09
N ALA A 271 1.12 19.30 -12.95
CA ALA A 271 0.25 20.38 -13.44
C ALA A 271 -0.64 21.01 -12.35
N ARG A 272 -1.15 20.19 -11.41
CA ARG A 272 -2.10 20.65 -10.40
C ARG A 272 -1.44 21.07 -9.09
N TYR A 273 -0.32 20.44 -8.72
CA TYR A 273 0.24 20.60 -7.38
C TYR A 273 1.72 20.97 -7.38
N GLY A 274 2.39 20.98 -8.55
CA GLY A 274 3.83 21.25 -8.68
C GLY A 274 4.71 20.17 -8.04
N ILE A 275 4.19 18.95 -7.92
CA ILE A 275 4.89 17.80 -7.28
C ILE A 275 5.59 16.98 -8.33
N VAL A 276 6.83 16.59 -8.04
CA VAL A 276 7.67 15.71 -8.87
C VAL A 276 8.06 14.46 -8.08
N PHE A 277 8.24 13.36 -8.80
CA PHE A 277 8.69 12.08 -8.25
C PHE A 277 9.42 11.26 -9.34
N ASN A 278 10.14 10.22 -8.95
CA ASN A 278 10.93 9.42 -9.89
C ASN A 278 10.09 8.34 -10.59
N HIS A 279 9.53 7.39 -9.83
CA HIS A 279 8.79 6.26 -10.39
C HIS A 279 7.48 5.99 -9.64
N LEU A 280 6.53 5.39 -10.37
CA LEU A 280 5.30 4.86 -9.79
C LEU A 280 5.37 3.34 -9.73
N LEU A 281 5.12 2.78 -8.55
CA LEU A 281 5.07 1.34 -8.31
C LEU A 281 3.61 0.91 -8.24
N ALA A 282 3.13 0.14 -9.22
CA ALA A 282 1.75 -0.33 -9.28
C ALA A 282 1.62 -1.68 -8.58
N LEU A 283 0.98 -1.71 -7.41
CA LEU A 283 0.84 -2.90 -6.57
C LEU A 283 -0.60 -3.41 -6.56
N ALA A 284 -0.79 -4.73 -6.75
CA ALA A 284 -2.06 -5.40 -6.48
C ALA A 284 -2.36 -5.41 -4.98
N ASN A 285 -3.63 -5.40 -4.61
CA ASN A 285 -4.02 -5.59 -3.21
C ASN A 285 -3.87 -7.06 -2.82
N MET A 286 -3.12 -7.33 -1.75
CA MET A 286 -2.98 -8.70 -1.26
C MET A 286 -4.24 -9.17 -0.52
N PRO A 287 -4.77 -10.39 -0.80
CA PRO A 287 -6.01 -10.91 -0.20
C PRO A 287 -5.79 -11.39 1.25
N ILE A 288 -5.11 -10.58 2.06
CA ILE A 288 -4.73 -10.89 3.45
C ILE A 288 -5.17 -9.77 4.39
N GLN A 289 -5.16 -10.04 5.67
CA GLN A 289 -5.42 -9.08 6.75
C GLN A 289 -6.71 -8.27 6.52
N ARG A 290 -6.67 -6.92 6.63
CA ARG A 290 -7.86 -6.08 6.55
C ARG A 290 -8.56 -6.15 5.19
N PHE A 291 -7.81 -6.14 4.11
CA PHE A 291 -8.37 -6.27 2.76
C PHE A 291 -8.99 -7.66 2.54
N GLY A 292 -8.26 -8.72 2.88
CA GLY A 292 -8.77 -10.09 2.77
C GLY A 292 -10.03 -10.32 3.63
N SER A 293 -10.06 -9.78 4.86
CA SER A 293 -11.24 -9.82 5.72
C SER A 293 -12.45 -9.11 5.09
N GLN A 294 -12.24 -7.98 4.44
CA GLN A 294 -13.31 -7.28 3.69
C GLN A 294 -13.81 -8.10 2.50
N LEU A 295 -12.91 -8.73 1.74
CA LEU A 295 -13.27 -9.62 0.63
C LEU A 295 -14.16 -10.76 1.10
N ILE A 296 -13.81 -11.42 2.21
CA ILE A 296 -14.63 -12.49 2.80
C ILE A 296 -16.01 -11.93 3.19
N SER A 297 -16.04 -10.78 3.86
CA SER A 297 -17.30 -10.18 4.33
C SER A 297 -18.25 -9.79 3.21
N LYS A 298 -17.70 -9.45 2.03
CA LYS A 298 -18.46 -9.06 0.82
C LYS A 298 -18.71 -10.23 -0.16
N GLY A 299 -18.28 -11.46 0.17
CA GLY A 299 -18.35 -12.60 -0.76
C GLY A 299 -17.46 -12.48 -2.00
N GLN A 300 -16.44 -11.62 -1.96
CA GLN A 300 -15.57 -11.32 -3.10
C GLN A 300 -14.21 -12.03 -3.04
N PHE A 301 -13.96 -12.85 -2.02
CA PHE A 301 -12.65 -13.48 -1.82
C PHE A 301 -12.34 -14.48 -2.94
N ALA A 302 -13.25 -15.45 -3.21
CA ALA A 302 -13.05 -16.45 -4.27
C ALA A 302 -12.97 -15.80 -5.66
N PRO A 303 -13.89 -14.91 -6.08
CA PRO A 303 -13.77 -14.22 -7.36
C PRO A 303 -12.46 -13.46 -7.55
N TYR A 304 -11.93 -12.84 -6.48
CA TYR A 304 -10.65 -12.14 -6.56
C TYR A 304 -9.47 -13.10 -6.66
N MET A 305 -9.50 -14.22 -5.93
CA MET A 305 -8.48 -15.27 -6.08
C MET A 305 -8.48 -15.88 -7.48
N ASP A 306 -9.65 -16.12 -8.05
CA ASP A 306 -9.80 -16.62 -9.43
C ASP A 306 -9.21 -15.62 -10.44
N LEU A 307 -9.43 -14.31 -10.23
CA LEU A 307 -8.81 -13.25 -11.03
C LEU A 307 -7.28 -13.30 -10.95
N LEU A 308 -6.72 -13.40 -9.75
CA LEU A 308 -5.27 -13.44 -9.56
C LEU A 308 -4.65 -14.70 -10.18
N LYS A 309 -5.28 -15.86 -10.00
CA LYS A 309 -4.82 -17.14 -10.58
C LYS A 309 -4.91 -17.12 -12.11
N SER A 310 -6.03 -16.68 -12.68
CA SER A 310 -6.20 -16.63 -14.14
C SER A 310 -5.28 -15.62 -14.83
N ALA A 311 -4.82 -14.62 -14.11
CA ALA A 311 -3.88 -13.60 -14.61
C ALA A 311 -2.41 -13.93 -14.32
N HIS A 312 -2.12 -15.06 -13.69
CA HIS A 312 -0.75 -15.49 -13.39
C HIS A 312 0.10 -15.58 -14.66
N ARG A 313 1.39 -15.18 -14.53
CA ARG A 313 2.38 -15.30 -15.61
C ARG A 313 3.67 -15.90 -15.04
N ASP A 314 4.13 -16.99 -15.66
CA ASP A 314 5.35 -17.70 -15.26
C ASP A 314 6.60 -16.82 -15.40
N GLU A 315 6.61 -15.91 -16.36
CA GLU A 315 7.73 -14.97 -16.59
C GLU A 315 8.01 -14.12 -15.35
N ASN A 316 6.99 -13.80 -14.57
CA ASN A 316 7.12 -13.02 -13.34
C ASN A 316 7.85 -13.77 -12.21
N LEU A 317 7.88 -15.12 -12.24
CA LEU A 317 8.51 -15.92 -11.18
C LEU A 317 10.01 -15.64 -11.03
N ALA A 318 10.68 -15.25 -12.11
CA ALA A 318 12.12 -14.96 -12.07
C ALA A 318 12.45 -13.68 -11.28
N ALA A 319 11.50 -12.76 -11.17
CA ALA A 319 11.70 -11.41 -10.62
C ALA A 319 10.97 -11.16 -9.29
N VAL A 320 10.23 -12.16 -8.72
CA VAL A 320 9.58 -11.96 -7.43
C VAL A 320 10.59 -11.68 -6.32
N MET A 321 10.31 -10.69 -5.48
CA MET A 321 11.25 -10.21 -4.44
C MET A 321 11.69 -11.28 -3.44
N CYS A 322 10.81 -12.21 -3.07
CA CYS A 322 11.13 -13.26 -2.11
C CYS A 322 12.31 -14.16 -2.53
N ARG A 323 12.80 -14.04 -3.76
CA ARG A 323 14.05 -14.68 -4.20
C ARG A 323 15.30 -14.01 -3.64
N ASN A 324 15.27 -12.69 -3.47
CA ASN A 324 16.43 -11.89 -3.07
C ASN A 324 16.25 -11.21 -1.70
N LEU A 325 15.07 -11.33 -1.10
CA LEU A 325 14.69 -10.66 0.13
C LEU A 325 14.35 -11.68 1.23
N ILE A 326 14.63 -11.32 2.47
CA ILE A 326 13.96 -11.87 3.66
C ILE A 326 13.31 -10.76 4.45
N SER A 327 12.18 -11.06 5.11
CA SER A 327 11.46 -10.12 5.97
C SER A 327 11.62 -10.50 7.44
N VAL A 328 11.89 -9.51 8.29
CA VAL A 328 12.08 -9.69 9.73
C VAL A 328 10.98 -8.94 10.47
N ASP A 329 10.29 -9.60 11.39
CA ASP A 329 9.27 -8.96 12.20
C ASP A 329 9.86 -8.15 13.36
N TRP A 330 9.02 -7.44 14.08
CA TRP A 330 9.42 -6.60 15.21
C TRP A 330 10.06 -7.36 16.38
N GLN A 331 9.93 -8.70 16.42
CA GLN A 331 10.53 -9.58 17.42
C GLN A 331 11.87 -10.19 16.96
N GLY A 332 12.18 -10.08 15.67
CA GLY A 332 13.39 -10.66 15.07
C GLY A 332 13.18 -12.01 14.38
N TYR A 333 11.94 -12.47 14.24
CA TYR A 333 11.65 -13.69 13.49
C TYR A 333 11.62 -13.42 11.99
N VAL A 334 12.04 -14.43 11.21
CA VAL A 334 12.31 -14.30 9.77
C VAL A 334 11.29 -15.05 8.94
N TYR A 335 10.89 -14.40 7.85
CA TYR A 335 9.91 -14.87 6.87
C TYR A 335 10.46 -14.67 5.45
N ASP A 336 9.87 -15.36 4.46
CA ASP A 336 10.28 -15.20 3.06
C ASP A 336 9.86 -13.83 2.47
N CYS A 337 8.80 -13.20 2.99
CA CYS A 337 8.36 -11.85 2.69
C CYS A 337 7.44 -11.33 3.80
N ASP A 338 7.08 -10.04 3.79
CA ASP A 338 6.18 -9.46 4.78
C ASP A 338 4.74 -9.97 4.68
N PHE A 339 4.30 -10.45 3.52
CA PHE A 339 2.99 -11.11 3.38
C PHE A 339 2.96 -12.45 4.12
N ASN A 340 4.03 -13.27 3.98
CA ASN A 340 4.21 -14.49 4.77
C ASN A 340 4.26 -14.21 6.27
N GLN A 341 4.90 -13.11 6.67
CA GLN A 341 4.92 -12.64 8.05
C GLN A 341 3.49 -12.40 8.56
N MET A 342 2.65 -11.70 7.78
CA MET A 342 1.27 -11.39 8.17
C MET A 342 0.37 -12.64 8.20
N LEU A 343 0.70 -13.67 7.46
CA LEU A 343 0.03 -14.98 7.46
C LEU A 343 0.65 -15.96 8.47
N LYS A 344 1.70 -15.55 9.20
CA LYS A 344 2.45 -16.42 10.13
C LYS A 344 2.99 -17.69 9.46
N LEU A 345 3.41 -17.57 8.21
CA LEU A 345 4.06 -18.61 7.44
C LEU A 345 5.58 -18.51 7.68
N PRO A 346 6.18 -19.40 8.50
CA PRO A 346 7.60 -19.31 8.81
C PRO A 346 8.48 -19.55 7.61
N LEU A 347 9.73 -19.10 7.69
CA LEU A 347 10.74 -19.24 6.66
C LEU A 347 10.90 -20.70 6.19
N GLY A 348 10.91 -20.92 4.86
CA GLY A 348 11.19 -22.19 4.21
C GLY A 348 9.99 -23.11 4.00
N ALA A 349 10.11 -24.02 3.00
CA ALA A 349 8.98 -24.77 2.47
C ALA A 349 8.34 -25.78 3.43
N ASN A 350 9.10 -26.36 4.33
CA ASN A 350 8.66 -27.60 4.96
C ASN A 350 8.16 -27.49 6.38
N GLY A 351 8.11 -26.31 6.99
CA GLY A 351 7.56 -26.18 8.34
C GLY A 351 8.08 -27.23 9.37
N SER A 352 9.03 -28.06 8.95
CA SER A 352 9.53 -29.21 9.70
C SER A 352 10.61 -28.84 10.72
N GLY A 353 10.89 -27.55 10.89
CA GLY A 353 11.69 -27.05 12.01
C GLY A 353 10.81 -26.74 13.21
N PRO A 354 11.30 -26.95 14.43
CA PRO A 354 10.60 -26.53 15.62
C PRO A 354 10.61 -25.01 15.70
N GLY A 355 9.51 -24.36 15.31
CA GLY A 355 9.32 -22.95 15.57
C GLY A 355 9.83 -21.99 14.48
N HIS A 356 9.68 -20.72 14.77
CA HIS A 356 10.09 -19.61 13.91
C HIS A 356 11.61 -19.45 13.91
N THR A 357 12.24 -19.33 12.74
CA THR A 357 13.66 -18.98 12.61
C THR A 357 13.89 -17.56 13.08
N HIS A 358 14.80 -17.35 14.00
CA HIS A 358 15.19 -16.02 14.44
C HIS A 358 16.37 -15.50 13.62
N LEU A 359 16.50 -14.19 13.45
CA LEU A 359 17.56 -13.61 12.63
C LEU A 359 18.97 -13.94 13.14
N ALA A 360 19.10 -14.14 14.45
CA ALA A 360 20.38 -14.59 15.05
C ALA A 360 20.85 -15.94 14.51
N ASP A 361 19.92 -16.85 14.17
CA ASP A 361 20.21 -18.19 13.65
C ASP A 361 20.72 -18.16 12.20
N LEU A 362 20.59 -16.99 11.54
CA LEU A 362 20.97 -16.81 10.13
C LEU A 362 22.28 -16.04 9.96
N LEU A 363 22.95 -15.63 11.03
CA LEU A 363 24.20 -14.87 10.91
C LEU A 363 25.26 -15.65 10.12
N ASP A 364 25.38 -16.96 10.35
CA ASP A 364 26.35 -17.83 9.72
C ASP A 364 25.73 -18.78 8.68
N ARG A 365 24.44 -18.61 8.36
CA ARG A 365 23.70 -19.48 7.44
C ARG A 365 23.45 -18.82 6.11
N ASP A 366 23.84 -19.46 5.00
CA ASP A 366 23.42 -19.08 3.65
C ASP A 366 22.08 -19.73 3.31
N LEU A 367 21.19 -18.93 2.75
CA LEU A 367 19.86 -19.35 2.30
C LEU A 367 19.76 -19.50 0.77
N THR A 368 20.85 -19.28 0.04
CA THR A 368 20.86 -19.41 -1.43
C THR A 368 20.47 -20.83 -1.83
N GLY A 369 19.56 -20.96 -2.79
CA GLY A 369 19.01 -22.25 -3.23
C GLY A 369 17.93 -22.84 -2.32
N ALA A 370 17.66 -22.25 -1.15
CA ALA A 370 16.57 -22.70 -0.29
C ALA A 370 15.21 -22.43 -0.94
N GLN A 371 14.26 -23.31 -0.72
CA GLN A 371 12.90 -23.15 -1.22
C GLN A 371 12.17 -22.06 -0.41
N VAL A 372 11.49 -21.16 -1.12
CA VAL A 372 10.61 -20.12 -0.56
C VAL A 372 9.28 -20.75 -0.16
N ARG A 373 8.74 -20.36 0.98
CA ARG A 373 7.38 -20.74 1.40
C ARG A 373 6.36 -19.97 0.57
N VAL A 374 5.55 -20.71 -0.19
CA VAL A 374 4.51 -20.14 -1.05
C VAL A 374 3.12 -20.51 -0.55
N ALA A 375 2.12 -19.69 -0.91
CA ALA A 375 0.72 -19.91 -0.67
C ALA A 375 -0.08 -19.15 -1.74
N ASP A 376 -1.40 -19.30 -1.78
CA ASP A 376 -2.23 -18.72 -2.86
C ASP A 376 -2.14 -17.18 -2.96
N HIS A 377 -1.78 -16.47 -1.88
CA HIS A 377 -1.53 -15.02 -1.98
C HIS A 377 -0.36 -14.66 -2.92
N CYS A 378 0.57 -15.60 -3.18
CA CYS A 378 1.70 -15.37 -4.09
C CYS A 378 1.24 -15.06 -5.53
N TYR A 379 0.04 -15.51 -5.92
CA TYR A 379 -0.56 -15.11 -7.19
C TYR A 379 -0.75 -13.59 -7.32
N GLY A 380 -0.91 -12.87 -6.20
CA GLY A 380 -0.92 -11.42 -6.19
C GLY A 380 0.38 -10.77 -6.66
N CYS A 381 1.53 -11.44 -6.47
CA CYS A 381 2.82 -10.95 -6.95
C CYS A 381 3.06 -11.23 -8.44
N THR A 382 2.39 -12.24 -9.02
CA THR A 382 2.67 -12.71 -10.39
C THR A 382 1.55 -12.45 -11.38
N ALA A 383 0.40 -11.94 -10.93
CA ALA A 383 -0.74 -11.61 -11.77
C ALA A 383 -0.46 -10.42 -12.70
N GLY A 384 -0.88 -10.51 -13.96
CA GLY A 384 -0.74 -9.45 -14.97
C GLY A 384 0.72 -9.08 -15.25
N GLN A 385 1.05 -7.80 -15.13
CA GLN A 385 2.42 -7.30 -15.26
C GLN A 385 3.32 -7.64 -14.05
N GLY A 386 2.78 -8.35 -13.06
CA GLY A 386 3.42 -8.59 -11.79
C GLY A 386 3.22 -7.42 -10.82
N SER A 387 3.43 -7.71 -9.53
CA SER A 387 3.20 -6.75 -8.44
C SER A 387 4.06 -7.12 -7.25
N SER A 388 5.36 -6.96 -7.38
CA SER A 388 6.27 -7.07 -6.24
C SER A 388 6.37 -5.75 -5.48
N CYS A 389 7.02 -5.73 -4.32
CA CYS A 389 7.20 -4.47 -3.58
C CYS A 389 7.98 -3.38 -4.35
N GLY A 390 8.60 -3.72 -5.48
CA GLY A 390 9.21 -2.80 -6.45
C GLY A 390 8.31 -2.43 -7.63
N GLY A 391 7.01 -2.77 -7.59
CA GLY A 391 6.08 -2.51 -8.70
C GLY A 391 5.99 -3.66 -9.70
N ALA A 392 5.68 -3.33 -10.96
CA ALA A 392 5.59 -4.29 -12.06
C ALA A 392 6.90 -5.05 -12.26
N LEU A 393 6.79 -6.35 -12.54
CA LEU A 393 7.93 -7.26 -12.74
C LEU A 393 8.29 -7.43 -14.21
N ALA A 394 7.28 -7.45 -15.08
CA ALA A 394 7.49 -7.48 -16.53
C ALA A 394 7.71 -6.04 -17.02
N THR A 395 8.86 -5.76 -17.63
CA THR A 395 8.98 -4.62 -18.54
C THR A 395 8.12 -4.91 -19.76
N ALA A 396 7.15 -4.03 -20.01
CA ALA A 396 6.27 -4.14 -21.18
C ALA A 396 7.08 -4.20 -22.48
#